data_c944b49290ce92b6079a5f716a093013
#
_entry.id   c944b49290ce92b6079a5f716a093013
#
_cell.length_a   1.000
_cell.length_b   1.000
_cell.length_c   1.000
_cell.angle_alpha   90.00
_cell.angle_beta   90.00
_cell.angle_gamma   90.00
#
_symmetry.space_group_name_H-M   'P 1'
#
loop_
_entity.id
_entity.type
_entity.pdbx_description
1 polymer ?
#
loop_
_entity_poly.entity_id
_entity_poly.type
_entity_poly.pdbx_seq_one_letter_code
_entity_poly.pdbx_strand_id
1 'polypeptide(L)'
;MTDGAQDDVQAADGGGPAAAPDLATAPAAALDAVLLGGPRTLTLRDLAERSGLDVELVRLYWRTLGLPHPDADDRAFTCRDAEAVDKAAELIREDQLGSRTMISLTRALGHTSDRLALWQVEALVEDMATRHGLDDPAARRAVLDELPDLAPVLEAQLLHSYRRHLAAIAARYAVEFAAGQDVTGDPAALPLARAVGFADMVSFTRRTAGLGSTDLSDFVQRFETAARDVVTQGGARVVKTIGDAVLFVADDVRTGARVALELARVLGGDLDVERERGAGGLAEGARGVTPVRVGVVWGRVLSRFGDVFGPSVNVAARLTDIADPSTVLTDPSTARLLVEVPGMVLEPLPERELEGIGRMAPVRVSGTRA
;
A
#
# COMPACT_ATOMS: atom_id res chain seq x y z
N MET A 1 42.40 -68.53 45.36
CA MET A 1 42.63 -67.66 46.49
C MET A 1 42.35 -66.27 46.06
N THR A 2 41.33 -65.90 46.51
CA THR A 2 40.56 -64.82 47.18
C THR A 2 40.04 -63.83 46.15
N ASP A 3 38.80 -63.83 45.98
CA ASP A 3 37.68 -63.20 46.76
C ASP A 3 37.65 -61.71 46.53
N GLY A 4 36.65 -61.22 46.04
CA GLY A 4 35.43 -60.91 46.50
C GLY A 4 34.99 -59.49 46.14
N ALA A 5 33.80 -59.34 46.32
CA ALA A 5 32.96 -58.17 46.53
C ALA A 5 32.55 -57.34 45.32
N GLN A 6 31.38 -57.65 44.87
CA GLN A 6 30.41 -56.77 44.27
C GLN A 6 29.98 -55.69 45.26
N ASP A 7 30.12 -54.42 44.85
CA ASP A 7 29.37 -53.31 45.49
C ASP A 7 28.42 -52.72 44.47
N ASP A 8 27.14 -52.92 44.77
CA ASP A 8 26.00 -52.22 44.16
C ASP A 8 26.07 -50.74 44.53
N VAL A 9 26.19 -49.88 43.53
CA VAL A 9 25.93 -48.44 43.67
C VAL A 9 24.72 -48.07 42.84
N GLN A 10 23.63 -47.84 43.57
CA GLN A 10 22.41 -47.23 43.07
C GLN A 10 22.68 -45.96 42.31
N ALA A 11 22.18 -45.90 41.03
CA ALA A 11 22.10 -44.69 40.23
C ALA A 11 21.11 -43.72 40.86
N ALA A 12 21.59 -42.60 41.36
CA ALA A 12 20.80 -41.46 41.78
C ALA A 12 20.31 -40.72 40.55
N ASP A 13 19.01 -40.54 40.54
CA ASP A 13 18.24 -39.78 39.60
C ASP A 13 18.77 -38.33 39.52
N GLY A 14 19.47 -38.00 38.44
CA GLY A 14 19.98 -36.67 38.17
C GLY A 14 18.92 -35.83 37.46
N GLY A 15 18.02 -35.18 38.23
CA GLY A 15 17.20 -34.10 37.71
C GLY A 15 18.11 -33.00 37.14
N GLY A 16 18.15 -32.90 35.84
CA GLY A 16 18.82 -31.79 35.13
C GLY A 16 18.16 -30.44 35.56
N PRO A 17 18.98 -29.39 35.66
CA PRO A 17 18.41 -28.08 36.02
C PRO A 17 17.39 -27.67 34.98
N ALA A 18 16.19 -27.30 35.43
CA ALA A 18 15.16 -26.65 34.61
C ALA A 18 15.85 -25.47 33.88
N ALA A 19 15.76 -25.46 32.58
CA ALA A 19 16.27 -24.37 31.76
C ALA A 19 15.69 -23.05 32.30
N ALA A 20 16.56 -22.14 32.70
CA ALA A 20 16.13 -20.81 33.11
C ALA A 20 15.34 -20.18 31.97
N PRO A 21 14.23 -19.50 32.22
CA PRO A 21 13.49 -18.83 31.17
C PRO A 21 14.42 -17.85 30.48
N ASP A 22 14.48 -17.95 29.14
CA ASP A 22 15.29 -17.08 28.33
C ASP A 22 14.81 -15.64 28.55
N LEU A 23 15.61 -14.80 29.21
CA LEU A 23 15.30 -13.43 29.58
C LEU A 23 14.96 -12.53 28.36
N ALA A 24 15.28 -12.99 27.14
CA ALA A 24 14.90 -12.31 25.90
C ALA A 24 13.43 -12.55 25.49
N THR A 25 12.79 -13.62 25.96
CA THR A 25 11.40 -13.97 25.59
C THR A 25 10.35 -13.36 26.51
N ALA A 26 10.67 -13.02 27.76
CA ALA A 26 9.72 -12.48 28.73
C ALA A 26 9.18 -11.08 28.35
N PRO A 27 9.98 -10.10 27.89
CA PRO A 27 9.47 -8.81 27.44
C PRO A 27 8.58 -8.92 26.18
N ALA A 28 8.97 -9.78 25.23
CA ALA A 28 8.20 -10.02 24.02
C ALA A 28 6.83 -10.64 24.31
N ALA A 29 6.74 -11.59 25.25
CA ALA A 29 5.47 -12.21 25.64
C ALA A 29 4.54 -11.24 26.37
N ALA A 30 5.09 -10.32 27.18
CA ALA A 30 4.30 -9.29 27.85
C ALA A 30 3.72 -8.28 26.84
N LEU A 31 4.54 -7.82 25.90
CA LEU A 31 4.12 -6.93 24.82
C LEU A 31 3.08 -7.61 23.92
N ASP A 32 3.29 -8.87 23.58
CA ASP A 32 2.39 -9.70 22.80
C ASP A 32 0.99 -9.78 23.45
N ALA A 33 0.93 -10.03 24.75
CA ALA A 33 -0.34 -10.07 25.50
C ALA A 33 -1.09 -8.73 25.51
N VAL A 34 -0.36 -7.61 25.56
CA VAL A 34 -0.96 -6.27 25.49
C VAL A 34 -1.50 -5.99 24.09
N LEU A 35 -0.70 -6.19 23.06
CA LEU A 35 -1.07 -5.91 21.67
C LEU A 35 -2.19 -6.82 21.16
N LEU A 36 -2.16 -8.10 21.54
CA LEU A 36 -3.17 -9.09 21.13
C LEU A 36 -4.37 -9.16 22.10
N GLY A 37 -4.36 -8.35 23.17
CA GLY A 37 -5.45 -8.27 24.15
C GLY A 37 -5.63 -9.49 25.02
N GLY A 38 -4.56 -10.25 25.25
CA GLY A 38 -4.54 -11.39 26.14
C GLY A 38 -3.52 -12.47 25.74
N PRO A 39 -3.36 -13.49 26.58
CA PRO A 39 -2.39 -14.55 26.33
C PRO A 39 -2.85 -15.48 25.20
N ARG A 40 -1.90 -16.10 24.53
CA ARG A 40 -2.12 -17.15 23.54
C ARG A 40 -2.45 -18.47 24.23
N THR A 41 -3.72 -18.82 24.27
CA THR A 41 -4.23 -19.99 25.00
C THR A 41 -5.00 -20.98 24.13
N LEU A 42 -5.37 -20.55 22.93
CA LEU A 42 -6.20 -21.34 22.01
C LEU A 42 -5.35 -21.94 20.89
N THR A 43 -5.79 -23.10 20.43
CA THR A 43 -5.25 -23.81 19.27
C THR A 43 -6.05 -23.50 18.00
N LEU A 44 -5.54 -23.88 16.83
CA LEU A 44 -6.30 -23.78 15.58
C LEU A 44 -7.58 -24.64 15.62
N ARG A 45 -7.56 -25.77 16.34
CA ARG A 45 -8.74 -26.64 16.53
C ARG A 45 -9.81 -25.97 17.37
N ASP A 46 -9.39 -25.27 18.45
CA ASP A 46 -10.34 -24.53 19.30
C ASP A 46 -11.05 -23.43 18.49
N LEU A 47 -10.34 -22.72 17.59
CA LEU A 47 -10.93 -21.73 16.70
C LEU A 47 -11.93 -22.37 15.74
N ALA A 48 -11.58 -23.50 15.13
CA ALA A 48 -12.44 -24.22 14.20
C ALA A 48 -13.72 -24.76 14.89
N GLU A 49 -13.58 -25.39 16.05
CA GLU A 49 -14.69 -25.90 16.83
C GLU A 49 -15.64 -24.77 17.26
N ARG A 50 -15.10 -23.68 17.79
CA ARG A 50 -15.87 -22.52 18.24
C ARG A 50 -16.62 -21.82 17.12
N SER A 51 -15.99 -21.60 15.98
CA SER A 51 -16.60 -20.93 14.83
C SER A 51 -17.52 -21.80 14.01
N GLY A 52 -17.42 -23.14 14.15
CA GLY A 52 -18.11 -24.11 13.31
C GLY A 52 -17.61 -24.19 11.86
N LEU A 53 -16.42 -23.61 11.61
CA LEU A 53 -15.76 -23.69 10.30
C LEU A 53 -14.86 -24.93 10.22
N ASP A 54 -14.63 -25.39 9.00
CA ASP A 54 -13.61 -26.41 8.75
C ASP A 54 -12.22 -25.91 9.13
N VAL A 55 -11.41 -26.76 9.78
CA VAL A 55 -10.06 -26.39 10.28
C VAL A 55 -9.15 -25.89 9.15
N GLU A 56 -9.28 -26.41 7.93
CA GLU A 56 -8.48 -25.97 6.79
C GLU A 56 -8.92 -24.58 6.30
N LEU A 57 -10.19 -24.23 6.44
CA LEU A 57 -10.68 -22.88 6.14
C LEU A 57 -10.16 -21.86 7.17
N VAL A 58 -10.14 -22.20 8.45
CA VAL A 58 -9.54 -21.36 9.51
C VAL A 58 -8.04 -21.21 9.28
N ARG A 59 -7.35 -22.31 8.93
CA ARG A 59 -5.93 -22.28 8.56
C ARG A 59 -5.68 -21.36 7.35
N LEU A 60 -6.51 -21.46 6.32
CA LEU A 60 -6.44 -20.62 5.13
C LEU A 60 -6.68 -19.15 5.47
N TYR A 61 -7.67 -18.85 6.32
CA TYR A 61 -7.94 -17.51 6.82
C TYR A 61 -6.69 -16.91 7.47
N TRP A 62 -6.06 -17.65 8.40
CA TRP A 62 -4.87 -17.21 9.13
C TRP A 62 -3.66 -16.99 8.21
N ARG A 63 -3.37 -17.94 7.34
CA ARG A 63 -2.29 -17.81 6.32
C ARG A 63 -2.52 -16.60 5.42
N THR A 64 -3.75 -16.31 5.12
CA THR A 64 -4.11 -15.19 4.24
C THR A 64 -3.89 -13.83 4.90
N LEU A 65 -3.89 -13.76 6.23
CA LEU A 65 -3.43 -12.58 6.97
C LEU A 65 -1.92 -12.31 6.83
N GLY A 66 -1.15 -13.27 6.32
CA GLY A 66 0.31 -13.13 6.16
C GLY A 66 1.10 -13.45 7.45
N LEU A 67 0.43 -13.97 8.47
CA LEU A 67 1.05 -14.33 9.74
C LEU A 67 1.64 -15.75 9.71
N PRO A 68 2.66 -16.06 10.53
CA PRO A 68 3.16 -17.42 10.70
C PRO A 68 2.03 -18.36 11.09
N HIS A 69 2.03 -19.56 10.54
CA HIS A 69 0.99 -20.55 10.82
C HIS A 69 1.56 -21.63 11.75
N PRO A 70 1.02 -21.70 12.97
CA PRO A 70 1.40 -22.72 13.93
C PRO A 70 0.82 -24.08 13.55
N ASP A 71 1.32 -25.13 14.18
CA ASP A 71 0.71 -26.45 14.10
C ASP A 71 -0.71 -26.45 14.70
N ALA A 72 -1.53 -27.42 14.33
CA ALA A 72 -2.95 -27.43 14.69
C ALA A 72 -3.21 -27.47 16.20
N ASP A 73 -2.26 -27.99 16.96
CA ASP A 73 -2.35 -28.17 18.41
C ASP A 73 -1.52 -27.16 19.22
N ASP A 74 -0.81 -26.26 18.53
CA ASP A 74 -0.05 -25.20 19.18
C ASP A 74 -0.99 -24.13 19.79
N ARG A 75 -0.71 -23.72 21.01
CA ARG A 75 -1.43 -22.62 21.69
C ARG A 75 -0.89 -21.28 21.19
N ALA A 76 -1.33 -20.87 20.02
CA ALA A 76 -0.83 -19.71 19.30
C ALA A 76 -1.84 -18.58 19.16
N PHE A 77 -3.09 -18.78 19.61
CA PHE A 77 -4.18 -17.83 19.38
C PHE A 77 -4.75 -17.28 20.69
N THR A 78 -5.22 -16.05 20.63
CA THR A 78 -5.91 -15.36 21.73
C THR A 78 -7.43 -15.46 21.60
N CYS A 79 -8.15 -15.02 22.62
CA CYS A 79 -9.61 -14.90 22.54
C CYS A 79 -10.05 -13.89 21.46
N ARG A 80 -9.27 -12.82 21.20
CA ARG A 80 -9.57 -11.85 20.13
C ARG A 80 -9.43 -12.46 18.74
N ASP A 81 -8.46 -13.34 18.54
CA ASP A 81 -8.33 -14.09 17.28
C ASP A 81 -9.57 -14.96 17.06
N ALA A 82 -10.03 -15.64 18.10
CA ALA A 82 -11.26 -16.44 18.03
C ALA A 82 -12.49 -15.57 17.70
N GLU A 83 -12.63 -14.40 18.32
CA GLU A 83 -13.72 -13.46 18.01
C GLU A 83 -13.68 -12.98 16.55
N ALA A 84 -12.49 -12.74 16.00
CA ALA A 84 -12.34 -12.34 14.59
C ALA A 84 -12.77 -13.45 13.64
N VAL A 85 -12.40 -14.71 13.95
CA VAL A 85 -12.83 -15.88 13.18
C VAL A 85 -14.34 -16.12 13.31
N ASP A 86 -14.90 -15.97 14.53
CA ASP A 86 -16.34 -16.11 14.76
C ASP A 86 -17.16 -15.11 13.91
N LYS A 87 -16.75 -13.85 13.87
CA LYS A 87 -17.41 -12.81 13.04
C LYS A 87 -17.31 -13.14 11.56
N ALA A 88 -16.17 -13.65 11.08
CA ALA A 88 -16.03 -14.09 9.70
C ALA A 88 -16.94 -15.29 9.39
N ALA A 89 -17.04 -16.24 10.32
CA ALA A 89 -17.91 -17.40 10.21
C ALA A 89 -19.41 -17.01 10.19
N GLU A 90 -19.80 -16.04 11.00
CA GLU A 90 -21.16 -15.52 11.04
C GLU A 90 -21.58 -14.93 9.69
N LEU A 91 -20.75 -14.08 9.06
CA LEU A 91 -21.02 -13.50 7.75
C LEU A 91 -21.16 -14.57 6.65
N ILE A 92 -20.39 -15.66 6.75
CA ILE A 92 -20.50 -16.80 5.80
C ILE A 92 -21.79 -17.57 6.06
N ARG A 93 -22.13 -17.84 7.30
CA ARG A 93 -23.30 -18.63 7.71
C ARG A 93 -24.60 -17.92 7.40
N GLU A 94 -24.64 -16.59 7.53
CA GLU A 94 -25.81 -15.75 7.20
C GLU A 94 -25.91 -15.44 5.69
N ASP A 95 -25.06 -16.05 4.86
CA ASP A 95 -24.99 -15.84 3.41
C ASP A 95 -24.79 -14.37 3.00
N GLN A 96 -24.23 -13.55 3.91
CA GLN A 96 -23.88 -12.17 3.60
C GLN A 96 -22.61 -12.09 2.75
N LEU A 97 -21.67 -13.04 2.95
CA LEU A 97 -20.42 -13.12 2.19
C LEU A 97 -20.06 -14.59 1.89
N GLY A 98 -19.76 -14.88 0.64
CA GLY A 98 -19.16 -16.18 0.29
C GLY A 98 -17.73 -16.33 0.84
N SER A 99 -17.32 -17.55 1.19
CA SER A 99 -15.99 -17.86 1.71
C SER A 99 -14.84 -17.34 0.84
N ARG A 100 -14.98 -17.39 -0.49
CA ARG A 100 -14.00 -16.82 -1.44
C ARG A 100 -13.84 -15.32 -1.27
N THR A 101 -14.94 -14.60 -1.09
CA THR A 101 -14.93 -13.15 -0.85
C THR A 101 -14.29 -12.83 0.49
N MET A 102 -14.64 -13.60 1.55
CA MET A 102 -14.01 -13.46 2.86
C MET A 102 -12.49 -13.61 2.79
N ILE A 103 -11.98 -14.64 2.14
CA ILE A 103 -10.54 -14.85 1.94
C ILE A 103 -9.90 -13.70 1.16
N SER A 104 -10.60 -13.15 0.17
CA SER A 104 -10.10 -11.99 -0.59
C SER A 104 -9.99 -10.73 0.28
N LEU A 105 -10.99 -10.45 1.12
CA LEU A 105 -10.97 -9.33 2.07
C LEU A 105 -9.88 -9.51 3.11
N THR A 106 -9.74 -10.70 3.68
CA THR A 106 -8.69 -11.04 4.64
C THR A 106 -7.29 -10.83 4.06
N ARG A 107 -7.08 -11.22 2.79
CA ARG A 107 -5.79 -10.99 2.10
C ARG A 107 -5.47 -9.50 1.95
N ALA A 108 -6.46 -8.70 1.55
CA ALA A 108 -6.29 -7.25 1.45
C ALA A 108 -5.95 -6.64 2.81
N LEU A 109 -6.63 -7.09 3.87
CA LEU A 109 -6.40 -6.64 5.23
C LEU A 109 -4.99 -7.00 5.69
N GLY A 110 -4.58 -8.27 5.55
CA GLY A 110 -3.26 -8.74 5.98
C GLY A 110 -2.13 -7.98 5.28
N HIS A 111 -2.16 -7.90 3.94
CA HIS A 111 -1.14 -7.19 3.17
C HIS A 111 -1.05 -5.69 3.53
N THR A 112 -2.19 -5.04 3.76
CA THR A 112 -2.21 -3.61 4.09
C THR A 112 -1.71 -3.38 5.51
N SER A 113 -2.15 -4.22 6.47
CA SER A 113 -1.78 -4.10 7.88
C SER A 113 -0.29 -4.38 8.12
N ASP A 114 0.28 -5.39 7.46
CA ASP A 114 1.70 -5.71 7.54
C ASP A 114 2.57 -4.49 7.15
N ARG A 115 2.29 -3.92 5.97
CA ARG A 115 3.00 -2.73 5.50
C ARG A 115 2.81 -1.51 6.39
N LEU A 116 1.57 -1.29 6.88
CA LEU A 116 1.25 -0.16 7.74
C LEU A 116 1.97 -0.27 9.07
N ALA A 117 1.95 -1.46 9.70
CA ALA A 117 2.62 -1.69 10.97
C ALA A 117 4.14 -1.48 10.85
N LEU A 118 4.75 -2.03 9.79
CA LEU A 118 6.17 -1.81 9.51
C LEU A 118 6.49 -0.31 9.36
N TRP A 119 5.70 0.40 8.57
CA TRP A 119 5.88 1.83 8.32
C TRP A 119 5.75 2.68 9.59
N GLN A 120 4.75 2.38 10.42
CA GLN A 120 4.55 3.08 11.68
C GLN A 120 5.70 2.84 12.66
N VAL A 121 6.16 1.60 12.79
CA VAL A 121 7.29 1.26 13.66
C VAL A 121 8.59 1.94 13.19
N GLU A 122 8.90 1.93 11.90
CA GLU A 122 10.07 2.62 11.37
C GLU A 122 10.02 4.14 11.60
N ALA A 123 8.85 4.77 11.42
CA ALA A 123 8.67 6.20 11.71
C ALA A 123 8.85 6.52 13.20
N LEU A 124 8.37 5.65 14.09
CA LEU A 124 8.60 5.80 15.53
C LEU A 124 10.07 5.65 15.90
N VAL A 125 10.80 4.71 15.29
CA VAL A 125 12.23 4.53 15.51
C VAL A 125 13.01 5.78 15.07
N GLU A 126 12.70 6.34 13.91
CA GLU A 126 13.31 7.58 13.41
C GLU A 126 13.05 8.75 14.33
N ASP A 127 11.82 8.90 14.82
CA ASP A 127 11.43 9.96 15.76
C ASP A 127 12.16 9.82 17.10
N MET A 128 12.25 8.60 17.66
CA MET A 128 13.00 8.33 18.89
C MET A 128 14.48 8.62 18.73
N ALA A 129 15.08 8.20 17.63
CA ALA A 129 16.48 8.47 17.33
C ALA A 129 16.74 10.00 17.27
N THR A 130 15.90 10.73 16.57
CA THR A 130 16.06 12.17 16.34
C THR A 130 15.79 12.99 17.61
N ARG A 131 14.66 12.74 18.30
CA ARG A 131 14.27 13.52 19.50
C ARG A 131 15.16 13.27 20.70
N HIS A 132 15.66 12.05 20.85
CA HIS A 132 16.41 11.65 22.04
C HIS A 132 17.91 11.45 21.78
N GLY A 133 18.38 11.60 20.54
CA GLY A 133 19.77 11.41 20.15
C GLY A 133 20.25 9.96 20.33
N LEU A 134 19.35 8.99 20.11
CA LEU A 134 19.62 7.57 20.31
C LEU A 134 20.24 6.96 19.06
N ASP A 135 21.08 5.95 19.25
CA ASP A 135 21.48 5.06 18.15
C ASP A 135 20.31 4.13 17.77
N ASP A 136 20.39 3.50 16.58
CA ASP A 136 19.30 2.66 16.07
C ASP A 136 18.89 1.52 17.04
N PRO A 137 19.80 0.74 17.66
CA PRO A 137 19.41 -0.27 18.64
C PRO A 137 18.70 0.30 19.89
N ALA A 138 19.10 1.47 20.38
CA ALA A 138 18.49 2.12 21.54
C ALA A 138 17.12 2.69 21.16
N ALA A 139 16.97 3.30 19.99
CA ALA A 139 15.71 3.80 19.48
C ALA A 139 14.66 2.68 19.31
N ARG A 140 15.07 1.53 18.75
CA ARG A 140 14.19 0.34 18.63
C ARG A 140 13.72 -0.19 19.98
N ARG A 141 14.58 -0.20 20.99
CA ARG A 141 14.18 -0.58 22.36
C ARG A 141 13.20 0.41 22.95
N ALA A 142 13.46 1.71 22.81
CA ALA A 142 12.56 2.75 23.31
C ALA A 142 11.15 2.65 22.66
N VAL A 143 11.07 2.35 21.37
CA VAL A 143 9.80 2.11 20.69
C VAL A 143 9.06 0.91 21.30
N LEU A 144 9.75 -0.21 21.59
CA LEU A 144 9.11 -1.37 22.22
C LEU A 144 8.55 -1.05 23.60
N ASP A 145 9.23 -0.19 24.37
CA ASP A 145 8.80 0.22 25.72
C ASP A 145 7.57 1.16 25.65
N GLU A 146 7.46 2.02 24.63
CA GLU A 146 6.34 2.95 24.47
C GLU A 146 5.16 2.39 23.64
N LEU A 147 5.38 1.31 22.91
CA LEU A 147 4.37 0.73 22.02
C LEU A 147 3.04 0.38 22.71
N PRO A 148 3.00 -0.13 23.95
CA PRO A 148 1.75 -0.36 24.68
C PRO A 148 0.86 0.88 24.81
N ASP A 149 1.46 2.04 25.02
CA ASP A 149 0.74 3.31 25.18
C ASP A 149 0.38 3.94 23.82
N LEU A 150 1.21 3.73 22.80
CA LEU A 150 0.98 4.27 21.46
C LEU A 150 -0.01 3.44 20.64
N ALA A 151 -0.04 2.12 20.81
CA ALA A 151 -0.87 1.24 19.99
C ALA A 151 -2.36 1.62 20.00
N PRO A 152 -3.02 1.95 21.11
CA PRO A 152 -4.43 2.36 21.12
C PRO A 152 -4.68 3.65 20.29
N VAL A 153 -3.72 4.57 20.28
CA VAL A 153 -3.81 5.81 19.49
C VAL A 153 -3.69 5.51 18.02
N LEU A 154 -2.71 4.67 17.62
CA LEU A 154 -2.51 4.24 16.24
C LEU A 154 -3.73 3.46 15.71
N GLU A 155 -4.31 2.57 16.52
CA GLU A 155 -5.54 1.84 16.19
C GLU A 155 -6.73 2.78 15.96
N ALA A 156 -6.91 3.78 16.82
CA ALA A 156 -7.99 4.76 16.68
C ALA A 156 -7.83 5.59 15.40
N GLN A 157 -6.61 6.01 15.07
CA GLN A 157 -6.30 6.73 13.82
C GLN A 157 -6.51 5.85 12.59
N LEU A 158 -6.10 4.59 12.64
CA LEU A 158 -6.33 3.62 11.57
C LEU A 158 -7.84 3.45 11.30
N LEU A 159 -8.62 3.22 12.33
CA LEU A 159 -10.07 3.03 12.21
C LEU A 159 -10.75 4.29 11.66
N HIS A 160 -10.35 5.48 12.14
CA HIS A 160 -10.86 6.76 11.63
C HIS A 160 -10.54 6.93 10.15
N SER A 161 -9.27 6.76 9.77
CA SER A 161 -8.81 6.87 8.37
C SER A 161 -9.55 5.88 7.45
N TYR A 162 -9.65 4.62 7.85
CA TYR A 162 -10.37 3.59 7.12
C TYR A 162 -11.83 3.98 6.86
N ARG A 163 -12.56 4.44 7.89
CA ARG A 163 -13.94 4.90 7.75
C ARG A 163 -14.07 6.09 6.80
N ARG A 164 -13.13 7.05 6.84
CA ARG A 164 -13.12 8.20 5.93
C ARG A 164 -12.94 7.76 4.48
N HIS A 165 -11.99 6.85 4.20
CA HIS A 165 -11.77 6.33 2.86
C HIS A 165 -12.95 5.49 2.37
N LEU A 166 -13.56 4.66 3.22
CA LEU A 166 -14.73 3.87 2.87
C LEU A 166 -15.93 4.78 2.51
N ALA A 167 -16.17 5.82 3.30
CA ALA A 167 -17.23 6.80 3.02
C ALA A 167 -16.99 7.53 1.69
N ALA A 168 -15.74 7.92 1.40
CA ALA A 168 -15.41 8.56 0.13
C ALA A 168 -15.61 7.64 -1.08
N ILE A 169 -15.30 6.34 -0.96
CA ILE A 169 -15.57 5.34 -2.01
C ILE A 169 -17.07 5.15 -2.19
N ALA A 170 -17.83 5.01 -1.10
CA ALA A 170 -19.29 4.84 -1.15
C ALA A 170 -19.98 6.05 -1.80
N ALA A 171 -19.56 7.27 -1.48
CA ALA A 171 -20.10 8.48 -2.08
C ALA A 171 -19.84 8.54 -3.60
N ARG A 172 -18.65 8.16 -4.06
CA ARG A 172 -18.35 8.08 -5.50
C ARG A 172 -19.22 7.06 -6.22
N TYR A 173 -19.37 5.87 -5.66
CA TYR A 173 -20.22 4.83 -6.24
C TYR A 173 -21.67 5.26 -6.29
N ALA A 174 -22.18 5.94 -5.25
CA ALA A 174 -23.52 6.47 -5.24
C ALA A 174 -23.78 7.45 -6.41
N VAL A 175 -22.82 8.33 -6.71
CA VAL A 175 -22.91 9.26 -7.84
C VAL A 175 -22.80 8.53 -9.18
N GLU A 176 -21.84 7.63 -9.33
CA GLU A 176 -21.58 6.89 -10.57
C GLU A 176 -22.77 6.00 -10.98
N PHE A 177 -23.36 5.29 -10.02
CA PHE A 177 -24.47 4.37 -10.30
C PHE A 177 -25.86 5.03 -10.22
N ALA A 178 -26.02 6.20 -9.58
CA ALA A 178 -27.26 6.96 -9.64
C ALA A 178 -27.50 7.56 -11.04
N ALA A 179 -26.46 7.84 -11.81
CA ALA A 179 -26.55 8.42 -13.14
C ALA A 179 -26.97 7.42 -14.24
N GLY A 180 -27.24 6.16 -13.90
CA GLY A 180 -27.75 5.15 -14.85
C GLY A 180 -26.83 4.90 -16.04
N GLN A 181 -25.52 4.95 -15.84
CA GLN A 181 -24.58 4.56 -16.89
C GLN A 181 -24.76 3.07 -17.17
N ASP A 182 -25.35 2.79 -18.32
CA ASP A 182 -25.52 1.44 -18.86
C ASP A 182 -24.14 0.72 -18.83
N VAL A 183 -24.00 -0.19 -17.90
CA VAL A 183 -22.99 -1.23 -18.01
C VAL A 183 -23.39 -2.02 -19.24
N THR A 184 -22.83 -1.66 -20.40
CA THR A 184 -23.05 -2.42 -21.64
C THR A 184 -22.77 -3.87 -21.32
N GLY A 185 -23.78 -4.72 -21.55
CA GLY A 185 -23.82 -6.10 -21.07
C GLY A 185 -22.87 -7.08 -21.75
N ASP A 186 -21.65 -6.68 -22.05
CA ASP A 186 -20.57 -7.60 -22.46
C ASP A 186 -19.85 -8.13 -21.22
N PRO A 187 -20.06 -9.41 -20.85
CA PRO A 187 -19.40 -10.04 -19.70
C PRO A 187 -17.87 -10.08 -19.81
N ALA A 188 -17.32 -9.91 -21.01
CA ALA A 188 -15.88 -9.87 -21.27
C ALA A 188 -15.28 -8.47 -21.14
N ALA A 189 -16.10 -7.42 -21.09
CA ALA A 189 -15.64 -6.05 -20.94
C ALA A 189 -15.17 -5.78 -19.50
N LEU A 190 -14.01 -5.11 -19.39
CA LEU A 190 -13.55 -4.63 -18.09
C LEU A 190 -14.56 -3.61 -17.53
N PRO A 191 -14.94 -3.71 -16.25
CA PRO A 191 -16.18 -3.09 -15.74
C PRO A 191 -16.12 -1.57 -15.63
N LEU A 192 -14.94 -0.96 -15.48
CA LEU A 192 -14.81 0.46 -15.17
C LEU A 192 -13.99 1.19 -16.23
N ALA A 193 -14.50 2.32 -16.72
CA ALA A 193 -13.71 3.26 -17.53
C ALA A 193 -13.03 4.28 -16.60
N ARG A 194 -11.71 4.45 -16.74
CA ARG A 194 -10.91 5.36 -15.90
C ARG A 194 -9.81 6.02 -16.73
N ALA A 195 -9.44 7.22 -16.36
CA ALA A 195 -8.16 7.77 -16.77
C ALA A 195 -7.09 7.15 -15.86
N VAL A 196 -6.11 6.51 -16.47
CA VAL A 196 -4.96 5.89 -15.79
C VAL A 196 -3.71 6.65 -16.20
N GLY A 197 -2.92 7.09 -15.23
CA GLY A 197 -1.67 7.78 -15.52
C GLY A 197 -0.52 7.32 -14.64
N PHE A 198 0.67 7.43 -15.21
CA PHE A 198 1.93 7.29 -14.49
C PHE A 198 2.68 8.63 -14.53
N ALA A 199 3.30 8.98 -13.43
CA ALA A 199 4.28 10.05 -13.34
C ALA A 199 5.58 9.45 -12.82
N ASP A 200 6.66 9.57 -13.57
CA ASP A 200 7.95 8.92 -13.32
C ASP A 200 9.07 9.96 -13.27
N MET A 201 9.94 9.88 -12.26
CA MET A 201 11.05 10.82 -12.08
C MET A 201 12.14 10.61 -13.12
N VAL A 202 12.58 11.68 -13.72
CA VAL A 202 13.69 11.65 -14.69
C VAL A 202 15.03 11.50 -13.97
N SER A 203 15.81 10.50 -14.39
CA SER A 203 17.17 10.26 -13.87
C SER A 203 17.29 9.98 -12.38
N PHE A 204 16.28 9.37 -11.78
CA PHE A 204 16.27 8.98 -10.34
C PHE A 204 17.55 8.26 -9.93
N THR A 205 17.88 7.14 -10.59
CA THR A 205 19.06 6.32 -10.26
C THR A 205 20.37 7.13 -10.25
N ARG A 206 20.52 8.08 -11.19
CA ARG A 206 21.73 8.90 -11.26
C ARG A 206 21.77 9.96 -10.15
N ARG A 207 20.64 10.52 -9.76
CA ARG A 207 20.54 11.53 -8.70
C ARG A 207 20.66 10.95 -7.30
N THR A 208 20.20 9.72 -7.13
CA THR A 208 20.27 9.02 -5.84
C THR A 208 21.59 8.28 -5.65
N ALA A 209 22.40 8.15 -6.71
CA ALA A 209 23.74 7.59 -6.62
C ALA A 209 24.63 8.46 -5.73
N GLY A 210 24.99 7.94 -4.55
CA GLY A 210 25.83 8.63 -3.57
C GLY A 210 25.08 9.37 -2.46
N LEU A 211 23.75 9.36 -2.44
CA LEU A 211 22.98 9.81 -1.28
C LEU A 211 23.10 8.80 -0.13
N GLY A 212 23.17 9.32 1.10
CA GLY A 212 22.99 8.50 2.30
C GLY A 212 21.52 8.01 2.42
N SER A 213 21.29 7.04 3.31
CA SER A 213 19.95 6.46 3.51
C SER A 213 18.91 7.52 3.90
N THR A 214 19.25 8.45 4.78
CA THR A 214 18.36 9.53 5.24
C THR A 214 18.03 10.48 4.09
N ASP A 215 19.03 10.95 3.35
CA ASP A 215 18.83 11.88 2.22
C ASP A 215 17.99 11.25 1.11
N LEU A 216 18.17 9.94 0.87
CA LEU A 216 17.37 9.18 -0.09
C LEU A 216 15.92 9.05 0.37
N SER A 217 15.71 8.73 1.65
CA SER A 217 14.38 8.63 2.25
C SER A 217 13.64 9.96 2.14
N ASP A 218 14.26 11.06 2.55
CA ASP A 218 13.71 12.41 2.46
C ASP A 218 13.38 12.83 1.03
N PHE A 219 14.24 12.45 0.09
CA PHE A 219 14.02 12.76 -1.33
C PHE A 219 12.79 12.02 -1.89
N VAL A 220 12.66 10.71 -1.61
CA VAL A 220 11.51 9.90 -2.03
C VAL A 220 10.23 10.39 -1.34
N GLN A 221 10.29 10.66 -0.04
CA GLN A 221 9.13 11.14 0.72
C GLN A 221 8.61 12.49 0.21
N ARG A 222 9.49 13.43 -0.14
CA ARG A 222 9.09 14.71 -0.75
C ARG A 222 8.37 14.50 -2.09
N PHE A 223 8.90 13.63 -2.93
CA PHE A 223 8.25 13.29 -4.20
C PHE A 223 6.87 12.67 -3.99
N GLU A 224 6.78 11.64 -3.15
CA GLU A 224 5.52 10.96 -2.88
C GLU A 224 4.47 11.91 -2.29
N THR A 225 4.87 12.78 -1.37
CA THR A 225 3.98 13.77 -0.76
C THR A 225 3.48 14.75 -1.80
N ALA A 226 4.38 15.37 -2.57
CA ALA A 226 4.00 16.34 -3.59
C ALA A 226 3.14 15.73 -4.69
N ALA A 227 3.47 14.53 -5.16
CA ALA A 227 2.67 13.82 -6.15
C ALA A 227 1.27 13.46 -5.62
N ARG A 228 1.18 12.98 -4.37
CA ARG A 228 -0.09 12.66 -3.72
C ARG A 228 -0.98 13.88 -3.56
N ASP A 229 -0.40 15.00 -3.15
CA ASP A 229 -1.12 16.26 -2.96
C ASP A 229 -1.71 16.76 -4.28
N VAL A 230 -0.92 16.78 -5.36
CA VAL A 230 -1.40 17.16 -6.70
C VAL A 230 -2.53 16.23 -7.16
N VAL A 231 -2.34 14.92 -7.04
CA VAL A 231 -3.34 13.93 -7.48
C VAL A 231 -4.65 14.08 -6.71
N THR A 232 -4.57 14.20 -5.37
CA THR A 232 -5.77 14.28 -4.51
C THR A 232 -6.50 15.60 -4.65
N GLN A 233 -5.80 16.73 -4.70
CA GLN A 233 -6.40 18.04 -4.91
C GLN A 233 -7.00 18.19 -6.30
N GLY A 234 -6.41 17.52 -7.30
CA GLY A 234 -6.94 17.44 -8.66
C GLY A 234 -8.20 16.58 -8.79
N GLY A 235 -8.64 15.90 -7.74
CA GLY A 235 -9.83 15.02 -7.74
C GLY A 235 -9.56 13.61 -8.26
N ALA A 236 -8.29 13.21 -8.35
CA ALA A 236 -7.87 11.86 -8.71
C ALA A 236 -7.42 11.06 -7.46
N ARG A 237 -6.95 9.83 -7.65
CA ARG A 237 -6.52 8.94 -6.58
C ARG A 237 -5.18 8.30 -6.94
N VAL A 238 -4.23 8.34 -6.02
CA VAL A 238 -3.03 7.52 -6.10
C VAL A 238 -3.42 6.06 -5.87
N VAL A 239 -3.01 5.19 -6.78
CA VAL A 239 -3.16 3.74 -6.65
C VAL A 239 -2.01 3.17 -5.85
N LYS A 240 -0.78 3.49 -6.27
CA LYS A 240 0.46 3.08 -5.60
C LYS A 240 1.64 3.91 -6.08
N THR A 241 2.71 3.89 -5.30
CA THR A 241 4.05 4.31 -5.71
C THR A 241 4.87 3.06 -6.07
N ILE A 242 5.71 3.16 -7.08
CA ILE A 242 6.55 2.07 -7.60
C ILE A 242 7.95 2.66 -7.79
N GLY A 243 8.76 2.62 -6.72
CA GLY A 243 10.07 3.27 -6.74
C GLY A 243 9.94 4.78 -6.96
N ASP A 244 10.37 5.24 -8.11
CA ASP A 244 10.36 6.64 -8.55
C ASP A 244 9.13 7.03 -9.39
N ALA A 245 8.15 6.16 -9.49
CA ALA A 245 6.91 6.39 -10.24
C ALA A 245 5.67 6.35 -9.35
N VAL A 246 4.68 7.17 -9.70
CA VAL A 246 3.34 7.19 -9.11
C VAL A 246 2.31 6.76 -10.14
N LEU A 247 1.53 5.72 -9.82
CA LEU A 247 0.35 5.31 -10.57
C LEU A 247 -0.89 5.98 -9.97
N PHE A 248 -1.65 6.71 -10.80
CA PHE A 248 -2.89 7.34 -10.39
C PHE A 248 -4.05 7.02 -11.33
N VAL A 249 -5.27 7.20 -10.83
CA VAL A 249 -6.50 7.06 -11.61
C VAL A 249 -7.46 8.22 -11.34
N ALA A 250 -8.21 8.62 -12.36
CA ALA A 250 -9.32 9.56 -12.24
C ALA A 250 -10.60 8.98 -12.85
N ASP A 251 -11.74 9.45 -12.35
CA ASP A 251 -13.06 8.93 -12.74
C ASP A 251 -13.51 9.44 -14.11
N ASP A 252 -12.90 10.50 -14.64
CA ASP A 252 -13.13 11.04 -15.98
C ASP A 252 -11.83 11.46 -16.69
N VAL A 253 -11.90 11.58 -18.01
CA VAL A 253 -10.74 11.87 -18.85
C VAL A 253 -10.19 13.28 -18.63
N ARG A 254 -11.06 14.27 -18.37
CA ARG A 254 -10.68 15.68 -18.14
C ARG A 254 -9.89 15.81 -16.84
N THR A 255 -10.39 15.22 -15.79
CA THR A 255 -9.71 15.19 -14.48
C THR A 255 -8.36 14.51 -14.58
N GLY A 256 -8.29 13.34 -15.25
CA GLY A 256 -7.03 12.64 -15.48
C GLY A 256 -5.99 13.47 -16.21
N ALA A 257 -6.39 14.12 -17.29
CA ALA A 257 -5.48 14.97 -18.07
C ALA A 257 -5.03 16.22 -17.30
N ARG A 258 -5.93 16.87 -16.52
CA ARG A 258 -5.54 18.02 -15.69
C ARG A 258 -4.56 17.65 -14.60
N VAL A 259 -4.79 16.53 -13.94
CA VAL A 259 -3.87 16.01 -12.92
C VAL A 259 -2.50 15.67 -13.54
N ALA A 260 -2.48 15.06 -14.73
CA ALA A 260 -1.24 14.77 -15.46
C ALA A 260 -0.45 16.04 -15.78
N LEU A 261 -1.14 17.09 -16.27
CA LEU A 261 -0.52 18.39 -16.56
C LEU A 261 -0.01 19.07 -15.30
N GLU A 262 -0.76 19.00 -14.21
CA GLU A 262 -0.36 19.60 -12.93
C GLU A 262 0.82 18.87 -12.31
N LEU A 263 0.89 17.54 -12.39
CA LEU A 263 2.07 16.75 -12.00
C LEU A 263 3.32 17.18 -12.79
N ALA A 264 3.20 17.25 -14.12
CA ALA A 264 4.29 17.70 -14.99
C ALA A 264 4.74 19.13 -14.68
N ARG A 265 3.81 20.01 -14.30
CA ARG A 265 4.08 21.41 -13.92
C ARG A 265 4.76 21.53 -12.56
N VAL A 266 4.14 20.97 -11.52
CA VAL A 266 4.59 21.10 -10.13
C VAL A 266 5.90 20.36 -9.88
N LEU A 267 6.05 19.17 -10.48
CA LEU A 267 7.26 18.36 -10.39
C LEU A 267 8.21 18.62 -11.58
N GLY A 268 7.93 19.62 -12.41
CA GLY A 268 8.67 19.91 -13.64
C GLY A 268 10.06 20.50 -13.48
N GLY A 269 10.47 20.86 -12.28
CA GLY A 269 11.81 21.36 -12.00
C GLY A 269 12.07 22.84 -12.33
N ASP A 270 11.11 23.57 -12.85
CA ASP A 270 11.23 25.04 -13.14
C ASP A 270 10.86 25.90 -11.92
N LEU A 271 11.21 25.41 -10.74
CA LEU A 271 10.88 26.04 -9.46
C LEU A 271 11.58 27.40 -9.25
N ASP A 272 12.66 27.68 -9.97
CA ASP A 272 13.32 28.98 -9.92
C ASP A 272 12.47 30.08 -10.57
N VAL A 273 11.69 29.76 -11.60
CA VAL A 273 10.78 30.72 -12.28
C VAL A 273 9.51 30.96 -11.45
N GLU A 274 9.01 29.96 -10.72
CA GLU A 274 7.81 30.08 -9.86
C GLU A 274 8.10 30.78 -8.53
N ARG A 275 9.34 30.71 -8.01
CA ARG A 275 9.79 31.45 -6.83
C ARG A 275 9.67 32.96 -7.04
N GLU A 276 9.87 33.44 -8.27
CA GLU A 276 9.68 34.86 -8.63
C GLU A 276 8.19 35.25 -8.77
N ARG A 277 7.29 34.27 -8.95
CA ARG A 277 5.84 34.50 -9.15
C ARG A 277 4.97 34.31 -7.90
N GLY A 278 5.54 33.97 -6.74
CA GLY A 278 4.81 33.88 -5.48
C GLY A 278 3.80 32.72 -5.41
N ALA A 279 3.99 31.66 -6.19
CA ALA A 279 3.18 30.45 -6.10
C ALA A 279 3.49 29.71 -4.81
N GLY A 280 2.62 29.84 -3.82
CA GLY A 280 2.70 29.13 -2.54
C GLY A 280 2.02 27.76 -2.60
N GLY A 281 2.26 26.92 -1.63
CA GLY A 281 1.55 25.66 -1.43
C GLY A 281 2.20 24.47 -2.12
N LEU A 282 1.54 23.87 -3.13
CA LEU A 282 2.00 22.63 -3.77
C LEU A 282 3.43 22.70 -4.32
N ALA A 283 3.82 23.82 -4.91
CA ALA A 283 5.17 24.01 -5.46
C ALA A 283 6.25 24.04 -4.36
N GLU A 284 5.92 24.47 -3.15
CA GLU A 284 6.87 24.50 -2.03
C GLU A 284 7.22 23.09 -1.55
N GLY A 285 6.26 22.18 -1.49
CA GLY A 285 6.48 20.77 -1.12
C GLY A 285 7.31 19.99 -2.15
N ALA A 286 7.36 20.47 -3.40
CA ALA A 286 8.08 19.79 -4.49
C ALA A 286 9.53 20.28 -4.68
N ARG A 287 10.03 21.18 -3.82
CA ARG A 287 11.39 21.72 -3.96
C ARG A 287 12.45 20.62 -3.90
N GLY A 288 13.34 20.63 -4.90
CA GLY A 288 14.42 19.66 -5.01
C GLY A 288 14.03 18.30 -5.61
N VAL A 289 12.76 18.11 -5.98
CA VAL A 289 12.32 16.93 -6.72
C VAL A 289 12.76 17.03 -8.19
N THR A 290 13.03 15.90 -8.82
CA THR A 290 13.39 15.87 -10.23
C THR A 290 12.17 16.10 -11.13
N PRO A 291 12.36 16.63 -12.35
CA PRO A 291 11.31 16.64 -13.34
C PRO A 291 10.69 15.26 -13.55
N VAL A 292 9.37 15.22 -13.74
CA VAL A 292 8.66 13.99 -14.07
C VAL A 292 8.28 13.95 -15.55
N ARG A 293 8.13 12.76 -16.07
CA ARG A 293 7.48 12.45 -17.35
C ARG A 293 6.15 11.78 -17.04
N VAL A 294 5.11 12.11 -17.80
CA VAL A 294 3.76 11.66 -17.50
C VAL A 294 3.10 11.05 -18.72
N GLY A 295 2.50 9.87 -18.55
CA GLY A 295 1.62 9.25 -19.53
C GLY A 295 0.22 9.11 -18.94
N VAL A 296 -0.83 9.47 -19.67
CA VAL A 296 -2.22 9.34 -19.23
C VAL A 296 -3.11 8.79 -20.34
N VAL A 297 -3.92 7.78 -20.03
CA VAL A 297 -4.78 7.09 -20.98
C VAL A 297 -6.17 6.88 -20.38
N TRP A 298 -7.20 7.15 -21.17
CA TRP A 298 -8.56 6.79 -20.84
C TRP A 298 -8.91 5.42 -21.39
N GLY A 299 -9.38 4.52 -20.54
CA GLY A 299 -9.81 3.22 -21.00
C GLY A 299 -10.40 2.34 -19.92
N ARG A 300 -10.83 1.15 -20.31
CA ARG A 300 -11.42 0.20 -19.38
C ARG A 300 -10.35 -0.50 -18.55
N VAL A 301 -10.60 -0.61 -17.25
CA VAL A 301 -9.71 -1.23 -16.27
C VAL A 301 -10.46 -2.22 -15.38
N LEU A 302 -9.73 -3.18 -14.88
CA LEU A 302 -10.13 -4.05 -13.78
C LEU A 302 -9.51 -3.52 -12.50
N SER A 303 -10.33 -3.11 -11.52
CA SER A 303 -9.86 -2.78 -10.19
C SER A 303 -9.91 -4.04 -9.31
N ARG A 304 -8.78 -4.47 -8.80
CA ARG A 304 -8.64 -5.63 -7.91
C ARG A 304 -7.55 -5.41 -6.89
N PHE A 305 -7.82 -5.75 -5.64
CA PHE A 305 -6.85 -5.68 -4.54
C PHE A 305 -6.23 -4.29 -4.32
N GLY A 306 -7.01 -3.24 -4.58
CA GLY A 306 -6.53 -1.86 -4.51
C GLY A 306 -5.69 -1.40 -5.70
N ASP A 307 -5.40 -2.30 -6.65
CA ASP A 307 -4.66 -2.05 -7.89
C ASP A 307 -5.57 -1.97 -9.11
N VAL A 308 -5.03 -1.53 -10.24
CA VAL A 308 -5.72 -1.46 -11.53
C VAL A 308 -4.96 -2.25 -12.60
N PHE A 309 -5.70 -2.98 -13.41
CA PHE A 309 -5.17 -3.83 -14.46
C PHE A 309 -5.91 -3.58 -15.78
N GLY A 310 -5.21 -3.74 -16.88
CA GLY A 310 -5.81 -3.66 -18.21
C GLY A 310 -4.88 -3.09 -19.27
N PRO A 311 -5.25 -3.18 -20.55
CA PRO A 311 -4.44 -2.66 -21.65
C PRO A 311 -4.11 -1.17 -21.50
N SER A 312 -5.05 -0.36 -21.00
CA SER A 312 -4.87 1.08 -20.79
C SER A 312 -3.77 1.40 -19.79
N VAL A 313 -3.57 0.55 -18.77
CA VAL A 313 -2.48 0.68 -17.78
C VAL A 313 -1.12 0.50 -18.46
N ASN A 314 -1.00 -0.53 -19.32
CA ASN A 314 0.23 -0.81 -20.05
C ASN A 314 0.55 0.32 -21.03
N VAL A 315 -0.46 0.84 -21.76
CA VAL A 315 -0.27 1.96 -22.68
C VAL A 315 0.19 3.21 -21.93
N ALA A 316 -0.43 3.55 -20.80
CA ALA A 316 -0.03 4.69 -19.98
C ALA A 316 1.44 4.57 -19.51
N ALA A 317 1.84 3.38 -19.02
CA ALA A 317 3.22 3.13 -18.63
C ALA A 317 4.21 3.34 -19.81
N ARG A 318 3.93 2.76 -20.98
CA ARG A 318 4.81 2.90 -22.15
C ARG A 318 4.87 4.34 -22.69
N LEU A 319 3.79 5.09 -22.60
CA LEU A 319 3.80 6.52 -22.92
C LEU A 319 4.66 7.31 -21.95
N THR A 320 4.63 6.97 -20.66
CA THR A 320 5.51 7.57 -19.65
C THR A 320 6.97 7.29 -19.96
N ASP A 321 7.31 6.04 -20.34
CA ASP A 321 8.69 5.65 -20.68
C ASP A 321 9.31 6.51 -21.80
N ILE A 322 8.49 6.91 -22.80
CA ILE A 322 8.94 7.66 -23.97
C ILE A 322 8.71 9.17 -23.88
N ALA A 323 8.06 9.65 -22.83
CA ALA A 323 7.79 11.07 -22.65
C ALA A 323 9.08 11.84 -22.31
N ASP A 324 9.20 13.05 -22.84
CA ASP A 324 10.27 13.97 -22.47
C ASP A 324 10.04 14.51 -21.03
N PRO A 325 11.09 14.96 -20.35
CA PRO A 325 10.93 15.60 -19.02
C PRO A 325 9.90 16.72 -19.05
N SER A 326 9.08 16.81 -17.99
CA SER A 326 8.02 17.81 -17.83
C SER A 326 6.96 17.81 -18.94
N THR A 327 6.77 16.68 -19.62
CA THR A 327 5.75 16.55 -20.67
C THR A 327 4.71 15.48 -20.31
N VAL A 328 3.53 15.65 -20.91
CA VAL A 328 2.41 14.71 -20.78
C VAL A 328 2.12 14.11 -22.15
N LEU A 329 2.12 12.77 -22.23
CA LEU A 329 1.72 12.04 -23.42
C LEU A 329 0.41 11.27 -23.19
N THR A 330 -0.36 11.15 -24.26
CA THR A 330 -1.56 10.31 -24.30
C THR A 330 -1.64 9.53 -25.61
N ASP A 331 -2.54 8.57 -25.68
CA ASP A 331 -2.84 7.81 -26.89
C ASP A 331 -3.85 8.57 -27.80
N PRO A 332 -3.95 8.24 -29.09
CA PRO A 332 -4.86 8.93 -30.00
C PRO A 332 -6.34 8.81 -29.63
N SER A 333 -6.75 7.73 -28.96
CA SER A 333 -8.15 7.55 -28.55
C SER A 333 -8.52 8.47 -27.39
N THR A 334 -7.66 8.61 -26.42
CA THR A 334 -7.81 9.57 -25.31
C THR A 334 -7.74 11.01 -25.82
N ALA A 335 -6.81 11.30 -26.73
CA ALA A 335 -6.69 12.64 -27.33
C ALA A 335 -7.99 13.10 -27.98
N ARG A 336 -8.70 12.23 -28.71
CA ARG A 336 -10.01 12.55 -29.30
C ARG A 336 -11.06 13.00 -28.27
N LEU A 337 -11.04 12.41 -27.09
CA LEU A 337 -11.95 12.80 -26.00
C LEU A 337 -11.54 14.12 -25.34
N LEU A 338 -10.29 14.53 -25.49
CA LEU A 338 -9.76 15.77 -24.93
C LEU A 338 -9.90 16.98 -25.87
N VAL A 339 -10.24 16.78 -27.14
CA VAL A 339 -10.38 17.87 -28.15
C VAL A 339 -11.36 18.95 -27.69
N GLU A 340 -12.47 18.54 -27.06
CA GLU A 340 -13.51 19.47 -26.62
C GLU A 340 -13.28 20.02 -25.20
N VAL A 341 -12.18 19.65 -24.54
CA VAL A 341 -11.86 20.12 -23.20
C VAL A 341 -11.18 21.49 -23.27
N PRO A 342 -11.85 22.56 -22.76
CA PRO A 342 -11.28 23.90 -22.82
C PRO A 342 -9.92 23.98 -22.14
N GLY A 343 -9.00 24.70 -22.76
CA GLY A 343 -7.65 24.93 -22.22
C GLY A 343 -6.67 23.79 -22.45
N MET A 344 -7.00 22.77 -23.23
CA MET A 344 -6.07 21.72 -23.64
C MET A 344 -5.62 21.92 -25.08
N VAL A 345 -4.32 21.78 -25.31
CA VAL A 345 -3.67 21.78 -26.60
C VAL A 345 -3.10 20.40 -26.89
N LEU A 346 -3.42 19.85 -28.05
CA LEU A 346 -3.08 18.49 -28.45
C LEU A 346 -2.18 18.53 -29.67
N GLU A 347 -0.98 17.99 -29.57
CA GLU A 347 0.02 17.94 -30.62
C GLU A 347 0.35 16.48 -30.97
N PRO A 348 -0.07 15.97 -32.14
CA PRO A 348 0.34 14.64 -32.58
C PRO A 348 1.85 14.57 -32.77
N LEU A 349 2.47 13.49 -32.26
CA LEU A 349 3.90 13.22 -32.43
C LEU A 349 4.11 12.14 -33.49
N PRO A 350 5.35 12.02 -34.02
CA PRO A 350 5.70 10.94 -34.93
C PRO A 350 5.42 9.56 -34.32
N GLU A 351 5.02 8.64 -35.21
CA GLU A 351 4.76 7.26 -34.82
C GLU A 351 6.02 6.60 -34.24
N ARG A 352 5.85 5.86 -33.13
CA ARG A 352 6.91 5.13 -32.44
C ARG A 352 6.47 3.70 -32.15
N GLU A 353 7.44 2.80 -32.09
CA GLU A 353 7.23 1.44 -31.59
C GLU A 353 7.20 1.46 -30.08
N LEU A 354 6.12 0.96 -29.47
CA LEU A 354 5.97 0.81 -28.03
C LEU A 354 6.06 -0.67 -27.68
N GLU A 355 6.98 -1.03 -26.81
CA GLU A 355 7.23 -2.41 -26.42
C GLU A 355 5.95 -3.09 -25.90
N GLY A 356 5.59 -4.23 -26.52
CA GLY A 356 4.41 -5.01 -26.16
C GLY A 356 3.06 -4.42 -26.59
N ILE A 357 3.05 -3.27 -27.28
CA ILE A 357 1.84 -2.58 -27.74
C ILE A 357 1.82 -2.49 -29.27
N GLY A 358 2.99 -2.28 -29.89
CA GLY A 358 3.14 -2.04 -31.32
C GLY A 358 3.26 -0.55 -31.67
N ARG A 359 3.02 -0.20 -32.95
CA ARG A 359 3.20 1.16 -33.46
C ARG A 359 2.04 2.07 -33.07
N MET A 360 2.38 3.24 -32.55
CA MET A 360 1.43 4.26 -32.14
C MET A 360 2.00 5.65 -32.37
N ALA A 361 1.14 6.60 -32.78
CA ALA A 361 1.46 8.02 -32.82
C ALA A 361 1.01 8.66 -31.50
N PRO A 362 1.90 8.90 -30.52
CA PRO A 362 1.52 9.53 -29.25
C PRO A 362 1.06 10.97 -29.49
N VAL A 363 0.26 11.49 -28.59
CA VAL A 363 -0.18 12.88 -28.63
C VAL A 363 0.33 13.58 -27.37
N ARG A 364 1.06 14.69 -27.57
CA ARG A 364 1.45 15.56 -26.45
C ARG A 364 0.26 16.37 -26.00
N VAL A 365 0.02 16.38 -24.71
CA VAL A 365 -1.01 17.21 -24.06
C VAL A 365 -0.32 18.37 -23.37
N SER A 366 -0.79 19.60 -23.62
CA SER A 366 -0.35 20.80 -22.90
C SER A 366 -1.54 21.68 -22.55
N GLY A 367 -1.39 22.49 -21.49
CA GLY A 367 -2.40 23.47 -21.12
C GLY A 367 -2.17 24.80 -21.84
N THR A 368 -3.23 25.55 -22.17
CA THR A 368 -3.09 26.95 -22.51
C THR A 368 -2.59 27.70 -21.29
N ARG A 369 -1.53 28.50 -21.45
CA ARG A 369 -1.15 29.48 -20.43
C ARG A 369 -2.34 30.43 -20.24
N ALA A 370 -2.90 30.46 -19.02
CA ALA A 370 -3.90 31.46 -18.64
C ALA A 370 -3.25 32.85 -18.59
#